data_3b133b7898a37a266dec9d2c45679a29
#
_entry.id   3b133b7898a37a266dec9d2c45679a29
#
_cell.length_a   1.000
_cell.length_b   1.000
_cell.length_c   1.000
_cell.angle_alpha   90.00
_cell.angle_beta   90.00
_cell.angle_gamma   90.00
#
_symmetry.space_group_name_H-M   'P 1'
#
loop_
_entity.id
_entity.type
_entity.pdbx_description
1 polymer ?
#
loop_
_entity_poly.entity_id
_entity_poly.type
_entity_poly.pdbx_seq_one_letter_code
_entity_poly.pdbx_strand_id
1 'polypeptide(L)'
;MSSNFPDRLRAARELRSLSQSDLAAKAGLQPSAVSHFETGRRAPSFDNLKALSEALQVTTDYLLGRVDKPGVKGAVADKLFRHAENLSRDDLDTLTEVAETLAKRTKKSE
;
A
#
# COMPACT_ATOMS: atom_id res chain seq x y z
N MET A 1 -16.37 -7.67 9.07
CA MET A 1 -16.13 -8.55 7.93
C MET A 1 -14.65 -8.83 7.79
N SER A 2 -14.30 -10.07 7.62
CA SER A 2 -12.92 -10.42 7.34
C SER A 2 -12.59 -10.03 5.91
N SER A 3 -11.50 -9.33 5.73
CA SER A 3 -10.99 -9.02 4.40
C SER A 3 -9.99 -10.10 4.03
N ASN A 4 -10.15 -10.68 2.87
CA ASN A 4 -9.23 -11.66 2.34
C ASN A 4 -8.33 -11.03 1.27
N PHE A 5 -7.39 -11.81 0.76
CA PHE A 5 -6.44 -11.31 -0.23
C PHE A 5 -7.14 -10.72 -1.47
N PRO A 6 -8.11 -11.39 -2.11
CA PRO A 6 -8.78 -10.80 -3.29
C PRO A 6 -9.36 -9.41 -3.01
N ASP A 7 -10.06 -9.24 -1.89
CA ASP A 7 -10.67 -7.96 -1.54
C ASP A 7 -9.62 -6.90 -1.23
N ARG A 8 -8.56 -7.29 -0.51
CA ARG A 8 -7.46 -6.37 -0.16
C ARG A 8 -6.70 -5.93 -1.39
N LEU A 9 -6.47 -6.84 -2.34
CA LEU A 9 -5.80 -6.52 -3.58
C LEU A 9 -6.60 -5.48 -4.37
N ARG A 10 -7.90 -5.71 -4.52
CA ARG A 10 -8.78 -4.76 -5.21
C ARG A 10 -8.81 -3.42 -4.49
N ALA A 11 -8.95 -3.42 -3.18
CA ALA A 11 -8.99 -2.18 -2.40
C ALA A 11 -7.70 -1.37 -2.56
N ALA A 12 -6.55 -2.03 -2.51
CA ALA A 12 -5.27 -1.36 -2.69
C ALA A 12 -5.13 -0.80 -4.11
N ARG A 13 -5.57 -1.56 -5.11
CA ARG A 13 -5.54 -1.10 -6.50
C ARG A 13 -6.39 0.16 -6.67
N GLU A 14 -7.60 0.14 -6.15
CA GLU A 14 -8.51 1.29 -6.23
C GLU A 14 -7.96 2.49 -5.45
N LEU A 15 -7.34 2.25 -4.30
CA LEU A 15 -6.69 3.30 -3.52
C LEU A 15 -5.64 4.04 -4.34
N ARG A 16 -4.91 3.33 -5.20
CA ARG A 16 -3.88 3.90 -6.07
C ARG A 16 -4.43 4.35 -7.42
N SER A 17 -5.73 4.25 -7.65
CA SER A 17 -6.39 4.63 -8.91
C SER A 17 -5.79 3.90 -10.12
N LEU A 18 -5.48 2.63 -9.95
CA LEU A 18 -4.92 1.80 -11.02
C LEU A 18 -5.99 0.87 -11.59
N SER A 19 -5.93 0.64 -12.91
CA SER A 19 -6.70 -0.43 -13.52
C SER A 19 -5.99 -1.77 -13.27
N GLN A 20 -6.68 -2.87 -13.55
CA GLN A 20 -6.03 -4.19 -13.48
C GLN A 20 -4.83 -4.27 -14.43
N SER A 21 -4.95 -3.69 -15.61
CA SER A 21 -3.85 -3.65 -16.59
C SER A 21 -2.68 -2.81 -16.09
N ASP A 22 -2.97 -1.67 -15.47
CA ASP A 22 -1.93 -0.79 -14.91
C ASP A 22 -1.15 -1.51 -13.81
N LEU A 23 -1.87 -2.18 -12.91
CA LEU A 23 -1.23 -2.92 -11.84
C LEU A 23 -0.38 -4.06 -12.39
N ALA A 24 -0.92 -4.80 -13.36
CA ALA A 24 -0.19 -5.90 -13.98
C ALA A 24 1.11 -5.40 -14.60
N ALA A 25 1.06 -4.29 -15.34
CA ALA A 25 2.26 -3.71 -15.94
C ALA A 25 3.30 -3.34 -14.88
N LYS A 26 2.87 -2.72 -13.79
CA LYS A 26 3.78 -2.33 -12.71
C LYS A 26 4.39 -3.53 -11.99
N ALA A 27 3.64 -4.61 -11.86
CA ALA A 27 4.09 -5.80 -11.14
C ALA A 27 4.78 -6.82 -12.05
N GLY A 28 4.83 -6.57 -13.36
CA GLY A 28 5.41 -7.51 -14.30
C GLY A 28 4.56 -8.75 -14.52
N LEU A 29 3.24 -8.60 -14.46
CA LEU A 29 2.28 -9.69 -14.59
C LEU A 29 1.36 -9.47 -15.79
N GLN A 30 0.65 -10.54 -16.16
CA GLN A 30 -0.41 -10.43 -17.17
C GLN A 30 -1.68 -9.86 -16.52
N PRO A 31 -2.46 -9.04 -17.25
CA PRO A 31 -3.73 -8.55 -16.70
C PRO A 31 -4.67 -9.64 -16.22
N SER A 32 -4.70 -10.77 -16.93
CA SER A 32 -5.52 -11.92 -16.52
C SER A 32 -5.12 -12.48 -15.15
N ALA A 33 -3.84 -12.41 -14.80
CA ALA A 33 -3.37 -12.86 -13.50
C ALA A 33 -3.96 -11.99 -12.39
N VAL A 34 -3.93 -10.66 -12.56
CA VAL A 34 -4.52 -9.75 -11.58
C VAL A 34 -6.02 -10.03 -11.42
N SER A 35 -6.72 -10.20 -12.54
CA SER A 35 -8.15 -10.54 -12.50
C SER A 35 -8.41 -11.82 -11.72
N HIS A 36 -7.64 -12.87 -11.96
CA HIS A 36 -7.80 -14.14 -11.26
C HIS A 36 -7.50 -14.02 -9.77
N PHE A 37 -6.53 -13.19 -9.39
CA PHE A 37 -6.23 -12.93 -7.97
C PHE A 37 -7.40 -12.19 -7.31
N GLU A 38 -7.99 -11.22 -7.99
CA GLU A 38 -9.10 -10.43 -7.42
C GLU A 38 -10.40 -11.19 -7.33
N THR A 39 -10.56 -12.23 -8.14
CA THR A 39 -11.77 -13.08 -8.08
C THR A 39 -11.57 -14.33 -7.25
N GLY A 40 -10.38 -14.55 -6.72
CA GLY A 40 -10.09 -15.73 -5.91
C GLY A 40 -9.86 -17.00 -6.71
N ARG A 41 -9.75 -16.92 -8.03
CA ARG A 41 -9.50 -18.10 -8.87
C ARG A 41 -8.09 -18.65 -8.72
N ARG A 42 -7.15 -17.78 -8.38
CA ARG A 42 -5.75 -18.17 -8.17
C ARG A 42 -5.21 -17.45 -6.95
N ALA A 43 -4.34 -18.14 -6.23
CA ALA A 43 -3.54 -17.53 -5.17
C ALA A 43 -2.19 -17.11 -5.77
N PRO A 44 -1.63 -15.96 -5.36
CA PRO A 44 -0.33 -15.54 -5.87
C PRO A 44 0.78 -16.38 -5.26
N SER A 45 1.87 -16.56 -6.02
CA SER A 45 3.11 -17.05 -5.45
C SER A 45 3.69 -16.00 -4.50
N PHE A 46 4.69 -16.39 -3.71
CA PHE A 46 5.37 -15.42 -2.84
C PHE A 46 5.97 -14.28 -3.67
N ASP A 47 6.61 -14.61 -4.78
CA ASP A 47 7.23 -13.59 -5.65
C ASP A 47 6.18 -12.63 -6.22
N ASN A 48 5.03 -13.16 -6.65
CA ASN A 48 3.95 -12.33 -7.16
C ASN A 48 3.36 -11.44 -6.07
N LEU A 49 3.19 -11.99 -4.86
CA LEU A 49 2.70 -11.21 -3.72
C LEU A 49 3.63 -10.04 -3.42
N LYS A 50 4.94 -10.30 -3.41
CA LYS A 50 5.95 -9.27 -3.20
C LYS A 50 5.88 -8.20 -4.29
N ALA A 51 5.80 -8.62 -5.55
CA ALA A 51 5.72 -7.69 -6.69
C ALA A 51 4.47 -6.83 -6.60
N LEU A 52 3.33 -7.41 -6.24
CA LEU A 52 2.08 -6.68 -6.08
C LEU A 52 2.17 -5.66 -4.94
N SER A 53 2.75 -6.05 -3.80
CA SER A 53 2.89 -5.13 -2.67
C SER A 53 3.78 -3.94 -3.02
N GLU A 54 4.85 -4.17 -3.75
CA GLU A 54 5.75 -3.10 -4.19
C GLU A 54 5.08 -2.19 -5.22
N ALA A 55 4.36 -2.77 -6.18
CA ALA A 55 3.64 -1.98 -7.19
C ALA A 55 2.57 -1.11 -6.56
N LEU A 56 1.91 -1.60 -5.53
CA LEU A 56 0.81 -0.90 -4.85
C LEU A 56 1.29 -0.01 -3.71
N GLN A 57 2.57 -0.10 -3.33
CA GLN A 57 3.13 0.66 -2.20
C GLN A 57 2.37 0.36 -0.90
N VAL A 58 2.04 -0.90 -0.69
CA VAL A 58 1.41 -1.39 0.54
C VAL A 58 2.25 -2.55 1.09
N THR A 59 2.00 -2.93 2.34
CA THR A 59 2.70 -4.06 2.94
C THR A 59 2.08 -5.37 2.50
N THR A 60 2.88 -6.44 2.49
CA THR A 60 2.35 -7.79 2.25
C THR A 60 1.39 -8.19 3.36
N ASP A 61 1.63 -7.75 4.59
CA ASP A 61 0.73 -8.01 5.72
C ASP A 61 -0.66 -7.44 5.49
N TYR A 62 -0.75 -6.25 4.88
CA TYR A 62 -2.04 -5.68 4.53
C TYR A 62 -2.75 -6.54 3.48
N LEU A 63 -2.04 -6.93 2.43
CA LEU A 63 -2.63 -7.76 1.36
C LEU A 63 -3.09 -9.11 1.88
N LEU A 64 -2.40 -9.66 2.89
CA LEU A 64 -2.77 -10.93 3.50
C LEU A 64 -3.86 -10.79 4.57
N GLY A 65 -4.30 -9.57 4.85
CA GLY A 65 -5.35 -9.34 5.84
C GLY A 65 -4.87 -9.40 7.29
N ARG A 66 -3.56 -9.34 7.53
CA ARG A 66 -2.99 -9.42 8.87
C ARG A 66 -3.05 -8.09 9.61
N VAL A 67 -3.06 -6.98 8.87
CA VAL A 67 -3.20 -5.64 9.42
C VAL A 67 -4.26 -4.90 8.61
N ASP A 68 -4.90 -3.91 9.23
CA ASP A 68 -6.02 -3.20 8.61
C ASP A 68 -5.59 -2.00 7.77
N LYS A 69 -4.36 -1.53 7.93
CA LYS A 69 -3.88 -0.33 7.23
C LYS A 69 -2.80 -0.70 6.23
N PRO A 70 -2.83 -0.09 5.03
CA PRO A 70 -1.85 -0.41 3.98
C PRO A 70 -0.40 -0.12 4.34
N GLY A 71 -0.16 0.87 5.21
CA GLY A 71 1.19 1.29 5.55
C GLY A 71 1.78 2.23 4.51
N VAL A 72 2.98 2.71 4.79
CA VAL A 72 3.78 3.53 3.88
C VAL A 72 5.00 2.72 3.50
N LYS A 73 5.24 2.58 2.17
CA LYS A 73 6.29 1.69 1.69
C LYS A 73 6.85 2.22 0.38
N GLY A 74 8.06 1.78 0.05
CA GLY A 74 8.68 2.06 -1.24
C GLY A 74 9.30 3.45 -1.31
N ALA A 75 9.29 4.04 -2.50
CA ALA A 75 9.95 5.31 -2.77
C ALA A 75 9.47 6.46 -1.90
N VAL A 76 8.17 6.45 -1.54
CA VAL A 76 7.60 7.49 -0.68
C VAL A 76 8.19 7.42 0.72
N ALA A 77 8.24 6.21 1.30
CA ALA A 77 8.82 6.00 2.63
C ALA A 77 10.31 6.33 2.63
N ASP A 78 11.05 5.87 1.63
CA ASP A 78 12.49 6.14 1.53
C ASP A 78 12.78 7.62 1.44
N LYS A 79 11.99 8.34 0.66
CA LYS A 79 12.13 9.78 0.50
C LYS A 79 11.86 10.51 1.81
N LEU A 80 10.81 10.09 2.53
CA LEU A 80 10.47 10.68 3.81
C LEU A 80 11.60 10.46 4.83
N PHE A 81 12.12 9.24 4.92
CA PHE A 81 13.23 8.94 5.83
C PHE A 81 14.48 9.73 5.51
N ARG A 82 14.81 9.89 4.23
CA ARG A 82 15.97 10.68 3.82
C ARG A 82 15.86 12.14 4.25
N HIS A 83 14.69 12.72 4.10
CA HIS A 83 14.47 14.09 4.57
C HIS A 83 14.56 14.19 6.08
N ALA A 84 13.99 13.21 6.78
CA ALA A 84 13.96 13.18 8.24
C ALA A 84 15.37 13.12 8.83
N GLU A 85 16.29 12.39 8.20
CA GLU A 85 17.67 12.26 8.67
C GLU A 85 18.42 13.59 8.75
N ASN A 86 18.02 14.56 7.94
CA ASN A 86 18.69 15.86 7.85
C ASN A 86 18.01 16.95 8.68
N LEU A 87 16.96 16.60 9.42
CA LEU A 87 16.22 17.56 10.21
C LEU A 87 16.77 17.65 11.63
N SER A 88 16.71 18.87 12.20
CA SER A 88 16.99 19.06 13.61
C SER A 88 15.93 18.37 14.45
N ARG A 89 16.19 18.23 15.76
CA ARG A 89 15.22 17.66 16.69
C ARG A 89 13.93 18.48 16.73
N ASP A 90 14.07 19.82 16.73
CA ASP A 90 12.90 20.71 16.73
C ASP A 90 12.07 20.55 15.45
N ASP A 91 12.76 20.39 14.31
CA ASP A 91 12.08 20.17 13.04
C ASP A 91 11.37 18.82 13.00
N LEU A 92 11.98 17.79 13.58
CA LEU A 92 11.36 16.47 13.69
C LEU A 92 10.10 16.53 14.57
N ASP A 93 10.16 17.27 15.66
CA ASP A 93 9.00 17.46 16.53
C ASP A 93 7.86 18.15 15.79
N THR A 94 8.19 19.18 15.01
CA THR A 94 7.22 19.89 14.17
C THR A 94 6.60 18.96 13.13
N LEU A 95 7.43 18.15 12.47
CA LEU A 95 6.96 17.18 11.48
C LEU A 95 6.02 16.16 12.13
N THR A 96 6.35 15.69 13.32
CA THR A 96 5.50 14.76 14.06
C THR A 96 4.14 15.38 14.39
N GLU A 97 4.12 16.64 14.81
CA GLU A 97 2.85 17.35 15.08
C GLU A 97 2.00 17.49 13.83
N VAL A 98 2.62 17.80 12.69
CA VAL A 98 1.92 17.91 11.41
C VAL A 98 1.34 16.56 11.03
N ALA A 99 2.13 15.49 11.15
CA ALA A 99 1.68 14.14 10.82
C ALA A 99 0.49 13.72 11.69
N GLU A 100 0.55 14.01 12.99
CA GLU A 100 -0.55 13.71 13.93
C GLU A 100 -1.81 14.48 13.55
N THR A 101 -1.67 15.76 13.19
CA THR A 101 -2.79 16.59 12.80
C THR A 101 -3.46 16.05 11.54
N LEU A 102 -2.66 15.66 10.55
CA LEU A 102 -3.17 15.09 9.32
C LEU A 102 -3.89 13.76 9.57
N ALA A 103 -3.34 12.93 10.43
CA ALA A 103 -3.95 11.65 10.79
C ALA A 103 -5.31 11.85 11.46
N LYS A 104 -5.43 12.84 12.35
CA LYS A 104 -6.70 13.18 12.99
C LYS A 104 -7.72 13.70 12.00
N ARG A 105 -7.30 14.51 11.04
CA ARG A 105 -8.18 15.03 9.98
C ARG A 105 -8.75 13.89 9.13
N THR A 106 -7.90 12.93 8.78
CA THR A 106 -8.34 11.78 8.00
C THR A 106 -9.40 10.99 8.76
N LYS A 107 -9.22 10.76 10.05
CA LYS A 107 -10.21 10.07 10.88
C LYS A 107 -11.53 10.82 10.94
N LYS A 108 -11.49 12.15 11.02
CA LYS A 108 -12.69 12.97 11.09
C LYS A 108 -13.46 13.01 9.77
N SER A 109 -12.79 12.75 8.66
CA SER A 109 -13.39 12.77 7.32
C SER A 109 -14.22 11.53 7.04
N GLU A 110 -14.10 10.51 7.86
CA GLU A 110 -14.86 9.26 7.69
C GLU A 110 -16.29 9.38 8.27
#